data_c88d86ee6a102af7bc69f15ff8306978
#
_entry.id   c88d86ee6a102af7bc69f15ff8306978
#
_cell.length_a   1.000
_cell.length_b   1.000
_cell.length_c   1.000
_cell.angle_alpha   90.00
_cell.angle_beta   90.00
_cell.angle_gamma   90.00
#
_symmetry.space_group_name_H-M   'P 1'
#
loop_
_entity.id
_entity.type
_entity.pdbx_description
1 polymer ?
#
loop_
_entity_poly.entity_id
_entity_poly.type
_entity_poly.pdbx_seq_one_letter_code
_entity_poly.pdbx_strand_id
1 'polypeptide(L)'
;MIDLAVCMALQEAGYGVYGDTLFFGVSPVLDSGSVSSTFGLYVNSQTVDVQGDLYTDGITISSRYDDVLEQGLTMYKLLWWVNNDFRSTCSLSCEPISTLRFDHVRVYPCKGVDFDAIDGQGRWVKSIRFDVSYKLLPIFD
;
A
#
# COMPACT_ATOMS: atom_id res chain seq x y z
N MET A 1 -3.90 8.81 -5.54
CA MET A 1 -4.29 7.74 -6.51
C MET A 1 -3.19 6.70 -6.72
N ILE A 2 -1.94 7.03 -6.40
CA ILE A 2 -0.86 6.02 -6.43
C ILE A 2 -1.12 4.91 -5.40
N ASP A 3 -1.75 5.22 -4.29
CA ASP A 3 -2.17 4.26 -3.28
C ASP A 3 -3.13 3.20 -3.85
N LEU A 4 -4.07 3.61 -4.71
CA LEU A 4 -4.93 2.65 -5.42
C LEU A 4 -4.12 1.72 -6.33
N ALA A 5 -3.15 2.27 -7.07
CA ALA A 5 -2.29 1.46 -7.93
C ALA A 5 -1.47 0.43 -7.14
N VAL A 6 -0.93 0.82 -5.99
CA VAL A 6 -0.24 -0.10 -5.09
C VAL A 6 -1.21 -1.14 -4.53
N CYS A 7 -2.43 -0.74 -4.20
CA CYS A 7 -3.49 -1.66 -3.76
C CYS A 7 -3.78 -2.74 -4.82
N MET A 8 -3.88 -2.35 -6.09
CA MET A 8 -4.10 -3.31 -7.18
C MET A 8 -2.91 -4.25 -7.35
N ALA A 9 -1.69 -3.75 -7.17
CA ALA A 9 -0.49 -4.59 -7.20
C ALA A 9 -0.48 -5.62 -6.06
N LEU A 10 -0.92 -5.24 -4.86
CA LEU A 10 -1.07 -6.14 -3.73
C LEU A 10 -2.13 -7.21 -3.99
N GLN A 11 -3.26 -6.83 -4.60
CA GLN A 11 -4.29 -7.78 -4.98
C GLN A 11 -3.75 -8.81 -5.98
N GLU A 12 -3.04 -8.36 -6.99
CA GLU A 12 -2.44 -9.25 -7.98
C GLU A 12 -1.41 -10.19 -7.35
N ALA A 13 -0.68 -9.71 -6.35
CA ALA A 13 0.30 -10.52 -5.61
C ALA A 13 -0.35 -11.48 -4.61
N GLY A 14 -1.67 -11.44 -4.42
CA GLY A 14 -2.40 -12.37 -3.56
C GLY A 14 -2.54 -11.95 -2.10
N TYR A 15 -2.29 -10.69 -1.76
CA TYR A 15 -2.39 -10.20 -0.39
C TYR A 15 -3.82 -9.91 0.08
N GLY A 16 -4.79 -9.92 -0.82
CA GLY A 16 -6.18 -9.71 -0.47
C GLY A 16 -7.03 -9.30 -1.66
N VAL A 17 -8.24 -8.85 -1.39
CA VAL A 17 -9.22 -8.44 -2.40
C VAL A 17 -9.67 -7.01 -2.13
N TYR A 18 -9.57 -6.16 -3.14
CA TYR A 18 -10.01 -4.76 -3.05
C TYR A 18 -11.48 -4.67 -2.67
N GLY A 19 -11.77 -3.83 -1.67
CA GLY A 19 -13.11 -3.62 -1.17
C GLY A 19 -13.56 -4.64 -0.11
N ASP A 20 -12.77 -5.69 0.11
CA ASP A 20 -13.06 -6.75 1.08
C ASP A 20 -12.00 -6.81 2.17
N THR A 21 -10.75 -7.05 1.79
CA THR A 21 -9.61 -7.12 2.72
C THR A 21 -8.50 -6.11 2.41
N LEU A 22 -8.56 -5.46 1.23
CA LEU A 22 -7.66 -4.39 0.81
C LEU A 22 -8.45 -3.10 0.61
N PHE A 23 -7.95 -2.01 1.18
CA PHE A 23 -8.57 -0.69 1.06
C PHE A 23 -7.50 0.36 0.78
N PHE A 24 -7.86 1.43 0.07
CA PHE A 24 -6.97 2.56 -0.14
C PHE A 24 -7.59 3.85 0.40
N GLY A 25 -6.72 4.84 0.67
CA GLY A 25 -7.12 6.04 1.36
C GLY A 25 -7.00 5.84 2.86
N VAL A 26 -8.08 5.52 3.53
CA VAL A 26 -8.10 5.24 4.97
C VAL A 26 -8.52 3.80 5.19
N SER A 27 -7.78 3.07 6.04
CA SER A 27 -8.19 1.72 6.44
C SER A 27 -9.43 1.81 7.32
N PRO A 28 -10.57 1.22 6.94
CA PRO A 28 -11.76 1.27 7.75
C PRO A 28 -11.58 0.45 9.02
N VAL A 29 -12.20 0.91 10.10
CA VAL A 29 -12.41 0.09 11.29
C VAL A 29 -13.63 -0.77 11.00
N LEU A 30 -13.41 -2.06 10.76
CA LEU A 30 -14.49 -2.98 10.50
C LEU A 30 -15.08 -3.50 11.80
N ASP A 31 -16.37 -3.82 11.78
CA ASP A 31 -17.04 -4.40 12.93
C ASP A 31 -16.41 -5.74 13.33
N SER A 32 -16.36 -5.99 14.62
CA SER A 32 -15.81 -7.23 15.16
C SER A 32 -16.55 -8.45 14.62
N GLY A 33 -15.80 -9.47 14.21
CA GLY A 33 -16.31 -10.73 13.71
C GLY A 33 -16.58 -10.76 12.21
N SER A 34 -16.48 -9.65 11.48
CA SER A 34 -16.68 -9.63 10.04
C SER A 34 -15.44 -10.05 9.27
N VAL A 35 -14.25 -9.54 9.64
CA VAL A 35 -12.97 -9.86 8.99
C VAL A 35 -11.86 -9.87 10.03
N SER A 36 -11.06 -10.94 10.05
CA SER A 36 -9.96 -11.10 11.00
C SER A 36 -8.69 -10.37 10.59
N SER A 37 -8.53 -10.06 9.29
CA SER A 37 -7.34 -9.41 8.78
C SER A 37 -7.68 -8.45 7.64
N THR A 38 -7.09 -7.27 7.67
CA THR A 38 -7.25 -6.26 6.62
C THR A 38 -5.96 -5.48 6.39
N PHE A 39 -5.82 -4.95 5.18
CA PHE A 39 -4.79 -3.98 4.82
C PHE A 39 -5.44 -2.67 4.39
N GLY A 40 -4.85 -1.58 4.83
CA GLY A 40 -5.20 -0.24 4.37
C GLY A 40 -3.95 0.45 3.83
N LEU A 41 -4.07 1.09 2.69
CA LEU A 41 -3.00 1.84 2.06
C LEU A 41 -3.35 3.32 2.03
N TYR A 42 -2.39 4.17 2.33
CA TYR A 42 -2.59 5.60 2.21
C TYR A 42 -1.28 6.33 1.92
N VAL A 43 -1.43 7.50 1.32
CA VAL A 43 -0.32 8.42 1.07
C VAL A 43 -0.16 9.29 2.30
N ASN A 44 1.01 9.21 2.97
CA ASN A 44 1.30 10.01 4.16
C ASN A 44 2.10 11.27 3.86
N SER A 45 2.70 11.37 2.67
CA SER A 45 3.44 12.56 2.25
C SER A 45 3.54 12.58 0.73
N GLN A 46 3.65 13.78 0.16
CA GLN A 46 3.91 13.96 -1.25
C GLN A 46 4.86 15.13 -1.45
N THR A 47 5.88 14.94 -2.28
CA THR A 47 6.78 16.00 -2.73
C THR A 47 6.83 16.04 -4.25
N VAL A 48 7.12 17.22 -4.79
CA VAL A 48 7.23 17.44 -6.22
C VAL A 48 8.58 18.12 -6.46
N ASP A 49 9.29 17.72 -7.51
CA ASP A 49 10.56 18.32 -7.86
C ASP A 49 10.40 19.77 -8.36
N VAL A 50 11.52 20.44 -8.55
CA VAL A 50 11.51 21.87 -8.93
C VAL A 50 10.93 22.11 -10.33
N GLN A 51 10.94 21.13 -11.22
CA GLN A 51 10.30 21.20 -12.53
C GLN A 51 8.82 20.86 -12.47
N GLY A 52 8.33 20.31 -11.36
CA GLY A 52 6.93 19.95 -11.17
C GLY A 52 6.48 18.69 -11.93
N ASP A 53 7.41 17.83 -12.38
CA ASP A 53 7.07 16.64 -13.16
C ASP A 53 7.39 15.32 -12.46
N LEU A 54 8.26 15.32 -11.45
CA LEU A 54 8.57 14.12 -10.65
C LEU A 54 7.92 14.21 -9.28
N TYR A 55 7.03 13.28 -9.01
CA TYR A 55 6.33 13.17 -7.74
C TYR A 55 6.96 12.06 -6.91
N THR A 56 7.07 12.27 -5.62
CA THR A 56 7.47 11.23 -4.66
C THR A 56 6.46 11.20 -3.54
N ASP A 57 5.78 10.06 -3.42
CA ASP A 57 4.76 9.84 -2.40
C ASP A 57 5.28 8.85 -1.36
N GLY A 58 5.11 9.17 -0.10
CA GLY A 58 5.30 8.24 0.99
C GLY A 58 4.04 7.38 1.14
N ILE A 59 4.21 6.07 1.02
CA ILE A 59 3.13 5.10 1.11
C ILE A 59 3.23 4.36 2.43
N THR A 60 2.10 4.26 3.12
CA THR A 60 1.96 3.41 4.30
C THR A 60 1.02 2.26 3.97
N ILE A 61 1.45 1.04 4.21
CA ILE A 61 0.60 -0.15 4.19
C ILE A 61 0.38 -0.57 5.63
N SER A 62 -0.84 -0.41 6.12
CA SER A 62 -1.22 -0.72 7.49
C SER A 62 -2.03 -2.01 7.51
N SER A 63 -1.67 -2.92 8.42
CA SER A 63 -2.39 -4.18 8.62
C SER A 63 -3.09 -4.20 9.97
N ARG A 64 -4.26 -4.85 10.02
CA ARG A 64 -5.01 -5.10 11.24
C ARG A 64 -5.31 -6.58 11.31
N TYR A 65 -4.84 -7.25 12.37
CA TYR A 65 -4.95 -8.70 12.52
C TYR A 65 -5.34 -9.06 13.95
N ASP A 66 -6.17 -10.09 14.08
CA ASP A 66 -6.45 -10.73 15.38
C ASP A 66 -5.29 -11.62 15.79
N ASP A 67 -4.70 -12.33 14.84
CA ASP A 67 -3.61 -13.29 15.07
C ASP A 67 -2.26 -12.62 14.83
N VAL A 68 -1.54 -12.37 15.92
CA VAL A 68 -0.25 -11.67 15.87
C VAL A 68 0.84 -12.49 15.16
N LEU A 69 0.78 -13.81 15.24
CA LEU A 69 1.75 -14.69 14.56
C LEU A 69 1.54 -14.65 13.04
N GLU A 70 0.30 -14.79 12.60
CA GLU A 70 -0.07 -14.68 11.19
C GLU A 70 0.30 -13.31 10.64
N GLN A 71 0.02 -12.25 11.40
CA GLN A 71 0.39 -10.89 11.02
C GLN A 71 1.90 -10.75 10.84
N GLY A 72 2.69 -11.29 11.78
CA GLY A 72 4.14 -11.22 11.72
C GLY A 72 4.69 -11.89 10.46
N LEU A 73 4.20 -13.08 10.15
CA LEU A 73 4.60 -13.81 8.95
C LEU A 73 4.22 -13.07 7.67
N THR A 74 2.99 -12.53 7.63
CA THR A 74 2.50 -11.78 6.47
C THR A 74 3.29 -10.49 6.27
N MET A 75 3.60 -9.76 7.34
CA MET A 75 4.38 -8.53 7.24
C MET A 75 5.80 -8.78 6.79
N TYR A 76 6.41 -9.90 7.18
CA TYR A 76 7.71 -10.31 6.66
C TYR A 76 7.68 -10.59 5.17
N LYS A 77 6.65 -11.32 4.70
CA LYS A 77 6.44 -11.58 3.27
C LYS A 77 6.24 -10.29 2.51
N LEU A 78 5.44 -9.38 3.06
CA LEU A 78 5.15 -8.09 2.45
C LEU A 78 6.41 -7.22 2.35
N LEU A 79 7.21 -7.16 3.40
CA LEU A 79 8.49 -6.45 3.41
C LEU A 79 9.42 -7.00 2.34
N TRP A 80 9.53 -8.32 2.24
CA TRP A 80 10.35 -8.97 1.22
C TRP A 80 9.82 -8.64 -0.18
N TRP A 81 8.51 -8.70 -0.38
CA TRP A 81 7.87 -8.41 -1.67
C TRP A 81 8.14 -6.98 -2.12
N VAL A 82 8.00 -6.01 -1.23
CA VAL A 82 8.29 -4.60 -1.56
C VAL A 82 9.75 -4.43 -1.95
N ASN A 83 10.67 -5.01 -1.19
CA ASN A 83 12.11 -4.80 -1.38
C ASN A 83 12.72 -5.61 -2.53
N ASN A 84 12.01 -6.61 -3.04
CA ASN A 84 12.50 -7.48 -4.11
C ASN A 84 11.59 -7.43 -5.34
N ASP A 85 10.38 -7.97 -5.26
CA ASP A 85 9.50 -8.08 -6.43
C ASP A 85 8.93 -6.72 -6.86
N PHE A 86 8.34 -6.01 -5.93
CA PHE A 86 7.69 -4.72 -6.23
C PHE A 86 8.71 -3.65 -6.60
N ARG A 87 9.90 -3.73 -6.04
CA ARG A 87 10.99 -2.79 -6.32
C ARG A 87 11.41 -2.75 -7.79
N SER A 88 11.20 -3.83 -8.52
CA SER A 88 11.53 -3.90 -9.95
C SER A 88 10.46 -3.27 -10.85
N THR A 89 9.33 -2.84 -10.28
CA THR A 89 8.22 -2.25 -11.02
C THR A 89 8.63 -0.89 -11.59
N CYS A 90 8.32 -0.68 -12.88
CA CYS A 90 8.58 0.59 -13.58
C CYS A 90 7.29 1.27 -14.05
N SER A 91 6.15 0.61 -13.93
CA SER A 91 4.83 1.18 -14.21
C SER A 91 3.79 0.57 -13.27
N LEU A 92 2.76 1.35 -12.95
CA LEU A 92 1.64 0.92 -12.12
C LEU A 92 0.33 1.29 -12.78
N SER A 93 -0.68 0.46 -12.59
CA SER A 93 -2.02 0.63 -13.13
C SER A 93 -3.06 0.54 -12.01
N CYS A 94 -4.12 1.34 -12.14
CA CYS A 94 -5.28 1.27 -11.25
C CYS A 94 -6.36 0.31 -11.77
N GLU A 95 -6.13 -0.39 -12.87
CA GLU A 95 -7.11 -1.33 -13.40
C GLU A 95 -7.36 -2.51 -12.45
N PRO A 96 -8.57 -3.05 -12.42
CA PRO A 96 -9.74 -2.68 -13.24
C PRO A 96 -10.59 -1.52 -12.68
N ILE A 97 -10.20 -0.93 -11.55
CA ILE A 97 -11.00 0.12 -10.89
C ILE A 97 -10.97 1.43 -11.70
N SER A 98 -9.84 1.74 -12.30
CA SER A 98 -9.63 2.95 -13.08
C SER A 98 -8.62 2.68 -14.20
N THR A 99 -8.70 3.43 -15.29
CA THR A 99 -7.73 3.38 -16.38
C THR A 99 -6.46 4.18 -16.09
N LEU A 100 -6.39 4.81 -14.93
CA LEU A 100 -5.23 5.62 -14.52
C LEU A 100 -3.96 4.78 -14.43
N ARG A 101 -2.88 5.31 -15.02
CA ARG A 101 -1.56 4.66 -15.04
C ARG A 101 -0.48 5.62 -14.61
N PHE A 102 0.55 5.07 -14.00
CA PHE A 102 1.75 5.80 -13.58
C PHE A 102 2.96 5.18 -14.25
N ASP A 103 3.78 6.01 -14.88
CA ASP A 103 5.02 5.59 -15.54
C ASP A 103 6.25 6.18 -14.86
N HIS A 104 7.42 5.69 -15.25
CA HIS A 104 8.68 6.06 -14.62
C HIS A 104 8.65 5.82 -13.10
N VAL A 105 8.00 4.74 -12.70
CA VAL A 105 7.85 4.38 -11.30
C VAL A 105 9.17 3.88 -10.74
N ARG A 106 9.53 4.38 -9.58
CA ARG A 106 10.66 3.88 -8.80
C ARG A 106 10.21 3.65 -7.37
N VAL A 107 10.32 2.40 -6.94
CA VAL A 107 9.99 2.00 -5.57
C VAL A 107 11.27 2.01 -4.74
N TYR A 108 11.29 2.78 -3.67
CA TYR A 108 12.42 2.82 -2.75
C TYR A 108 12.27 1.73 -1.69
N PRO A 109 13.39 1.21 -1.15
CA PRO A 109 13.32 0.12 -0.20
C PRO A 109 12.63 0.52 1.10
N CYS A 110 11.85 -0.42 1.63
CA CYS A 110 11.25 -0.31 2.95
C CYS A 110 12.25 -0.75 4.02
N LYS A 111 12.35 0.01 5.12
CA LYS A 111 13.36 -0.22 6.15
C LYS A 111 12.96 -1.27 7.18
N GLY A 112 11.69 -1.53 7.37
CA GLY A 112 11.23 -2.48 8.37
C GLY A 112 9.74 -2.34 8.68
N VAL A 113 9.31 -3.11 9.67
CA VAL A 113 7.92 -3.15 10.12
C VAL A 113 7.79 -2.37 11.42
N ASP A 114 6.81 -1.46 11.47
CA ASP A 114 6.48 -0.70 12.67
C ASP A 114 5.26 -1.31 13.37
N PHE A 115 5.33 -1.39 14.70
CA PHE A 115 4.15 -1.65 15.53
C PHE A 115 3.52 -0.30 15.87
N ASP A 116 2.28 -0.09 15.45
CA ASP A 116 1.61 1.20 15.65
C ASP A 116 0.75 1.20 16.93
N ALA A 117 -0.17 0.23 17.04
CA ALA A 117 -1.15 0.23 18.15
C ALA A 117 -1.91 -1.09 18.21
N ILE A 118 -2.77 -1.19 19.23
CA ILE A 118 -3.89 -2.13 19.27
C ILE A 118 -5.14 -1.28 19.05
N ASP A 119 -6.00 -1.63 18.09
CA ASP A 119 -7.18 -0.86 17.78
C ASP A 119 -8.30 -1.08 18.83
N GLY A 120 -9.41 -0.34 18.71
CA GLY A 120 -10.52 -0.42 19.65
C GLY A 120 -11.23 -1.78 19.68
N GLN A 121 -10.93 -2.68 18.75
CA GLN A 121 -11.46 -4.04 18.67
C GLN A 121 -10.45 -5.10 19.10
N GLY A 122 -9.31 -4.69 19.64
CA GLY A 122 -8.27 -5.59 20.12
C GLY A 122 -7.38 -6.16 19.04
N ARG A 123 -7.43 -5.65 17.81
CA ARG A 123 -6.59 -6.11 16.72
C ARG A 123 -5.25 -5.37 16.72
N TRP A 124 -4.19 -6.12 16.41
CA TRP A 124 -2.85 -5.56 16.29
C TRP A 124 -2.74 -4.77 14.99
N VAL A 125 -2.18 -3.57 15.09
CA VAL A 125 -1.93 -2.70 13.94
C VAL A 125 -0.43 -2.61 13.73
N LYS A 126 0.03 -3.08 12.57
CA LYS A 126 1.42 -3.00 12.14
C LYS A 126 1.47 -2.42 10.73
N SER A 127 2.54 -1.68 10.44
CA SER A 127 2.67 -1.04 9.13
C SER A 127 4.09 -1.14 8.58
N ILE A 128 4.19 -0.96 7.27
CA ILE A 128 5.42 -0.67 6.57
C ILE A 128 5.26 0.64 5.81
N ARG A 129 6.36 1.36 5.63
CA ARG A 129 6.39 2.63 4.92
C ARG A 129 7.52 2.63 3.91
N PHE A 130 7.23 3.11 2.71
CA PHE A 130 8.22 3.24 1.66
C PHE A 130 7.82 4.38 0.73
N ASP A 131 8.77 4.86 -0.05
CA ASP A 131 8.54 5.93 -1.01
C ASP A 131 8.39 5.37 -2.42
N VAL A 132 7.53 6.01 -3.21
CA VAL A 132 7.36 5.72 -4.63
C VAL A 132 7.46 7.03 -5.39
N SER A 133 8.39 7.11 -6.34
CA SER A 133 8.44 8.26 -7.24
C SER A 133 7.91 7.87 -8.62
N TYR A 134 7.31 8.85 -9.29
CA TYR A 134 6.69 8.64 -10.59
C TYR A 134 6.51 9.97 -11.31
N LYS A 135 6.30 9.89 -12.63
CA LYS A 135 5.88 11.04 -13.42
C LYS A 135 4.40 10.97 -13.68
N LEU A 136 3.74 12.12 -13.54
CA LEU A 136 2.37 12.27 -13.99
C LEU A 136 2.37 12.40 -15.51
N LEU A 137 1.69 11.46 -16.16
CA LEU A 137 1.40 11.58 -17.58
C LEU A 137 0.08 12.36 -17.72
N PRO A 138 -0.06 13.13 -18.80
CA PRO A 138 -1.36 13.73 -19.10
C PRO A 138 -2.40 12.62 -19.27
N ILE A 139 -3.38 12.58 -18.37
CA ILE A 139 -4.49 11.63 -18.42
C ILE A 139 -5.73 12.22 -19.07
N PHE A 140 -5.60 13.47 -19.49
CA PHE A 140 -6.67 14.21 -20.15
C PHE A 140 -6.27 14.46 -21.59
N ASP A 141 -6.98 13.90 -22.50
CA ASP A 141 -6.84 14.21 -23.92
C ASP A 141 -7.87 15.25 -24.35
#